data_91cc162b71d3185642b003c05a02cba2
#
_entry.id   91cc162b71d3185642b003c05a02cba2
#
_cell.length_a   1.000
_cell.length_b   1.000
_cell.length_c   1.000
_cell.angle_alpha   90.00
_cell.angle_beta   90.00
_cell.angle_gamma   90.00
#
_symmetry.space_group_name_H-M   'P 1'
#
loop_
_entity.id
_entity.type
_entity.pdbx_description
1 polymer ?
#
loop_
_entity_poly.entity_id
_entity_poly.type
_entity_poly.pdbx_seq_one_letter_code
_entity_poly.pdbx_strand_id
1 'polypeptide(L)'
;MNLQQKVFSYLSKLQAAFTAAVTDIITSTAHGLQDEDLLQFTTTTTLPAGLSLATNYYVRDVTANTFKVSLTKGGVAVDVTDTGTGTHTFHLKGKAILTDGFEHLELGVNTENDANLTIKFQVSYQDDAPDFNAVQSPTNQWDYVDIVDTEDKSSVDGDTGLSPAGSDDNRHFAVNKDNVRWFSAIITSWTAGTVEVNIKSNKSYS
;
A
#
# COMPACT_ATOMS: atom_id res chain seq x y z
N MET A 1 4.58 25.03 23.06
CA MET A 1 3.86 24.29 21.98
C MET A 1 4.60 22.98 21.78
N ASN A 2 4.00 21.87 22.22
CA ASN A 2 4.62 20.55 22.06
C ASN A 2 4.06 19.92 20.78
N LEU A 3 4.84 19.91 19.72
CA LEU A 3 4.48 19.23 18.45
C LEU A 3 4.71 17.74 18.63
N GLN A 4 3.67 16.94 18.64
CA GLN A 4 3.85 15.50 18.44
C GLN A 4 3.96 15.22 16.94
N GLN A 5 5.06 14.64 16.56
CA GLN A 5 5.34 14.19 15.21
C GLN A 5 5.36 12.67 15.19
N LYS A 6 4.62 12.07 14.27
CA LYS A 6 4.67 10.63 14.00
C LYS A 6 5.13 10.44 12.57
N VAL A 7 6.19 9.67 12.37
CA VAL A 7 6.69 9.31 11.05
C VAL A 7 6.35 7.85 10.78
N PHE A 8 5.72 7.59 9.66
CA PHE A 8 5.42 6.25 9.19
C PHE A 8 6.19 5.99 7.90
N SER A 9 7.00 4.95 7.85
CA SER A 9 7.44 4.37 6.59
C SER A 9 6.29 3.54 6.04
N TYR A 10 5.73 3.94 4.91
CA TYR A 10 4.46 3.41 4.45
C TYR A 10 4.57 2.38 3.32
N LEU A 11 5.23 2.71 2.27
CA LEU A 11 5.57 1.81 1.17
C LEU A 11 7.09 1.80 1.05
N SER A 12 7.76 0.98 1.86
CA SER A 12 9.18 0.74 1.64
C SER A 12 9.32 -0.47 0.72
N LYS A 13 9.94 -0.30 -0.45
CA LYS A 13 10.55 -1.30 -1.34
C LYS A 13 10.08 -2.77 -1.18
N LEU A 14 8.88 -3.04 -0.63
CA LEU A 14 8.56 -4.39 -0.24
C LEU A 14 8.12 -5.21 -1.45
N GLN A 15 9.10 -5.67 -2.17
CA GLN A 15 9.00 -6.83 -3.04
C GLN A 15 9.99 -7.86 -2.54
N ALA A 16 9.59 -9.10 -2.44
CA ALA A 16 10.48 -10.19 -2.08
C ALA A 16 10.06 -11.47 -2.76
N ALA A 17 11.06 -12.33 -2.99
CA ALA A 17 10.79 -13.67 -3.47
C ALA A 17 10.07 -14.48 -2.39
N PHE A 18 9.22 -15.42 -2.83
CA PHE A 18 8.51 -16.33 -1.94
C PHE A 18 8.44 -17.76 -2.51
N THR A 19 8.14 -18.69 -1.63
CA THR A 19 7.69 -20.04 -1.97
C THR A 19 6.32 -20.27 -1.37
N ALA A 20 5.53 -21.14 -1.97
CA ALA A 20 4.23 -21.51 -1.45
C ALA A 20 4.15 -23.03 -1.17
N ALA A 21 3.32 -23.40 -0.24
CA ALA A 21 3.03 -24.79 0.11
C ALA A 21 1.52 -25.08 -0.03
N VAL A 22 1.17 -26.31 -0.28
CA VAL A 22 -0.24 -26.80 -0.38
C VAL A 22 -1.03 -26.69 0.94
N THR A 23 -0.49 -26.01 1.93
CA THR A 23 -1.12 -25.66 3.21
C THR A 23 -1.52 -24.19 3.27
N ASP A 24 -1.62 -23.51 2.13
CA ASP A 24 -1.89 -22.07 1.98
C ASP A 24 -0.81 -21.15 2.56
N ILE A 25 0.31 -21.72 2.98
CA ILE A 25 1.40 -20.95 3.57
C ILE A 25 2.33 -20.44 2.48
N ILE A 26 2.52 -19.13 2.48
CA ILE A 26 3.51 -18.45 1.68
C ILE A 26 4.69 -18.14 2.59
N THR A 27 5.89 -18.51 2.16
CA THR A 27 7.14 -18.33 2.92
C THR A 27 8.04 -17.32 2.23
N SER A 28 8.43 -16.30 2.95
CA SER A 28 9.43 -15.30 2.56
C SER A 28 10.13 -14.80 3.81
N THR A 29 11.44 -14.99 3.91
CA THR A 29 12.20 -14.70 5.13
C THR A 29 12.21 -13.20 5.44
N ALA A 30 11.88 -12.85 6.69
CA ALA A 30 11.90 -11.48 7.21
C ALA A 30 11.14 -10.49 6.31
N HIS A 31 9.97 -10.88 5.82
CA HIS A 31 9.22 -10.15 4.79
C HIS A 31 8.63 -8.80 5.28
N GLY A 32 8.52 -8.55 6.58
CA GLY A 32 8.06 -7.27 7.14
C GLY A 32 6.59 -6.92 6.88
N LEU A 33 5.81 -7.84 6.27
CA LEU A 33 4.37 -7.65 6.05
C LEU A 33 3.59 -7.65 7.36
N GLN A 34 2.43 -7.01 7.34
CA GLN A 34 1.46 -7.01 8.42
C GLN A 34 0.12 -7.55 7.91
N ASP A 35 -0.73 -8.02 8.83
CA ASP A 35 -2.10 -8.38 8.46
C ASP A 35 -2.80 -7.19 7.80
N GLU A 36 -3.61 -7.50 6.79
CA GLU A 36 -4.34 -6.55 5.97
C GLU A 36 -3.50 -5.71 4.98
N ASP A 37 -2.17 -5.90 4.90
CA ASP A 37 -1.39 -5.35 3.80
C ASP A 37 -1.94 -5.86 2.45
N LEU A 38 -2.00 -4.97 1.45
CA LEU A 38 -2.47 -5.30 0.12
C LEU A 38 -1.28 -5.59 -0.79
N LEU A 39 -1.29 -6.73 -1.47
CA LEU A 39 -0.21 -7.14 -2.37
C LEU A 39 -0.71 -7.77 -3.67
N GLN A 40 0.19 -7.87 -4.65
CA GLN A 40 0.04 -8.64 -5.87
C GLN A 40 1.22 -9.58 -6.06
N PHE A 41 1.01 -10.62 -6.84
CA PHE A 41 2.04 -11.60 -7.15
C PHE A 41 2.48 -11.52 -8.61
N THR A 42 3.76 -11.78 -8.83
CA THR A 42 4.36 -12.01 -10.15
C THR A 42 5.16 -13.31 -10.14
N THR A 43 5.45 -13.84 -11.32
CA THR A 43 6.25 -15.04 -11.49
C THR A 43 6.98 -15.01 -12.82
N THR A 44 8.11 -15.70 -12.90
CA THR A 44 8.82 -15.90 -14.17
C THR A 44 8.20 -16.98 -15.05
N THR A 45 7.35 -17.86 -14.49
CA THR A 45 6.72 -18.96 -15.23
C THR A 45 5.24 -19.12 -14.82
N THR A 46 4.92 -19.91 -13.80
CA THR A 46 3.53 -20.18 -13.39
C THR A 46 3.38 -19.98 -11.88
N LEU A 47 2.44 -19.13 -11.47
CA LEU A 47 2.11 -18.95 -10.04
C LEU A 47 1.61 -20.28 -9.44
N PRO A 48 1.78 -20.48 -8.12
CA PRO A 48 1.08 -21.52 -7.37
C PRO A 48 -0.42 -21.50 -7.66
N ALA A 49 -1.02 -22.66 -7.88
CA ALA A 49 -2.45 -22.77 -8.14
C ALA A 49 -3.26 -22.23 -6.94
N GLY A 50 -4.31 -21.46 -7.23
CA GLY A 50 -5.04 -20.63 -6.29
C GLY A 50 -4.64 -19.15 -6.36
N LEU A 51 -3.42 -18.83 -6.81
CA LEU A 51 -2.96 -17.45 -7.00
C LEU A 51 -3.07 -17.04 -8.46
N SER A 52 -3.36 -15.76 -8.71
CA SER A 52 -3.52 -15.18 -10.05
C SER A 52 -2.73 -13.89 -10.19
N LEU A 53 -2.22 -13.66 -11.40
CA LEU A 53 -1.57 -12.40 -11.78
C LEU A 53 -2.58 -11.24 -11.75
N ALA A 54 -2.09 -10.03 -11.52
CA ALA A 54 -2.89 -8.80 -11.50
C ALA A 54 -4.09 -8.80 -10.53
N THR A 55 -4.09 -9.72 -9.56
CA THR A 55 -5.12 -9.83 -8.52
C THR A 55 -4.59 -9.27 -7.22
N ASN A 56 -5.38 -8.43 -6.56
CA ASN A 56 -5.07 -7.91 -5.23
C ASN A 56 -5.43 -8.94 -4.16
N TYR A 57 -4.53 -9.11 -3.21
CA TYR A 57 -4.69 -10.02 -2.08
C TYR A 57 -4.41 -9.28 -0.78
N TYR A 58 -5.17 -9.60 0.26
CA TYR A 58 -4.95 -9.15 1.63
C TYR A 58 -4.11 -10.17 2.38
N VAL A 59 -3.05 -9.69 3.01
CA VAL A 59 -2.19 -10.51 3.88
C VAL A 59 -2.95 -10.89 5.14
N ARG A 60 -2.73 -12.10 5.63
CA ARG A 60 -3.31 -12.61 6.87
C ARG A 60 -2.42 -13.67 7.52
N ASP A 61 -2.67 -13.96 8.78
CA ASP A 61 -1.98 -15.02 9.55
C ASP A 61 -0.44 -14.85 9.51
N VAL A 62 0.02 -13.60 9.73
CA VAL A 62 1.42 -13.19 9.60
C VAL A 62 2.28 -13.76 10.73
N THR A 63 3.45 -14.26 10.35
CA THR A 63 4.58 -14.54 11.24
C THR A 63 5.82 -13.79 10.73
N ALA A 64 6.97 -13.95 11.35
CA ALA A 64 8.20 -13.31 10.88
C ALA A 64 8.62 -13.73 9.46
N ASN A 65 8.28 -14.94 9.03
CA ASN A 65 8.75 -15.52 7.78
C ASN A 65 7.63 -16.13 6.92
N THR A 66 6.40 -16.16 7.40
CA THR A 66 5.28 -16.77 6.68
C THR A 66 4.02 -15.92 6.78
N PHE A 67 3.16 -16.04 5.78
CA PHE A 67 1.84 -15.44 5.77
C PHE A 67 0.89 -16.28 4.90
N LYS A 68 -0.39 -15.99 4.99
CA LYS A 68 -1.42 -16.44 4.06
C LYS A 68 -2.03 -15.22 3.38
N VAL A 69 -2.87 -15.46 2.39
CA VAL A 69 -3.58 -14.38 1.69
C VAL A 69 -5.07 -14.68 1.53
N SER A 70 -5.87 -13.63 1.39
CA SER A 70 -7.30 -13.70 1.11
C SER A 70 -7.68 -12.74 -0.01
N LEU A 71 -8.81 -12.98 -0.68
CA LEU A 71 -9.33 -12.10 -1.74
C LEU A 71 -10.08 -10.88 -1.19
N THR A 72 -10.50 -10.93 0.06
CA THR A 72 -11.20 -9.84 0.74
C THR A 72 -10.58 -9.58 2.11
N LYS A 73 -10.66 -8.35 2.58
CA LYS A 73 -10.20 -7.95 3.91
C LYS A 73 -10.83 -8.83 4.98
N GLY A 74 -10.00 -9.48 5.81
CA GLY A 74 -10.47 -10.43 6.83
C GLY A 74 -11.10 -11.72 6.30
N GLY A 75 -11.06 -11.97 4.97
CA GLY A 75 -11.65 -13.13 4.32
C GLY A 75 -10.94 -14.45 4.63
N VAL A 76 -11.47 -15.54 4.12
CA VAL A 76 -10.85 -16.88 4.24
C VAL A 76 -9.56 -16.93 3.44
N ALA A 77 -8.61 -17.78 3.88
CA ALA A 77 -7.38 -18.00 3.14
C ALA A 77 -7.67 -18.57 1.75
N VAL A 78 -6.89 -18.12 0.76
CA VAL A 78 -6.90 -18.71 -0.58
C VAL A 78 -6.33 -20.11 -0.49
N ASP A 79 -7.03 -21.09 -1.09
CA ASP A 79 -6.60 -22.48 -1.18
C ASP A 79 -5.46 -22.58 -2.21
N VAL A 80 -4.25 -22.84 -1.73
CA VAL A 80 -3.05 -23.04 -2.55
C VAL A 80 -2.81 -24.53 -2.70
N THR A 81 -2.97 -25.03 -3.93
CA THR A 81 -2.99 -26.48 -4.20
C THR A 81 -1.71 -27.03 -4.83
N ASP A 82 -0.78 -26.15 -5.24
CA ASP A 82 0.56 -26.53 -5.70
C ASP A 82 1.60 -25.45 -5.37
N THR A 83 2.85 -25.68 -5.75
CA THR A 83 3.97 -24.76 -5.48
C THR A 83 4.28 -23.83 -6.66
N GLY A 84 3.61 -23.97 -7.80
CA GLY A 84 3.96 -23.27 -9.02
C GLY A 84 5.32 -23.65 -9.59
N THR A 85 5.79 -22.90 -10.58
CA THR A 85 7.11 -23.07 -11.20
C THR A 85 7.78 -21.74 -11.48
N GLY A 86 9.10 -21.69 -11.37
CA GLY A 86 9.89 -20.45 -11.57
C GLY A 86 10.12 -19.69 -10.28
N THR A 87 10.49 -18.45 -10.39
CA THR A 87 10.67 -17.53 -9.27
C THR A 87 9.41 -16.70 -9.07
N HIS A 88 8.87 -16.73 -7.87
CA HIS A 88 7.69 -15.96 -7.48
C HIS A 88 8.09 -14.76 -6.65
N THR A 89 7.44 -13.64 -6.89
CA THR A 89 7.68 -12.39 -6.17
C THR A 89 6.33 -11.78 -5.75
N PHE A 90 6.24 -11.28 -4.53
CA PHE A 90 5.13 -10.42 -4.13
C PHE A 90 5.53 -8.94 -4.18
N HIS A 91 4.56 -8.09 -4.41
CA HIS A 91 4.70 -6.63 -4.45
C HIS A 91 3.66 -6.01 -3.53
N LEU A 92 4.10 -5.25 -2.53
CA LEU A 92 3.19 -4.50 -1.67
C LEU A 92 2.50 -3.40 -2.50
N LYS A 93 1.18 -3.32 -2.40
CA LYS A 93 0.36 -2.35 -3.14
C LYS A 93 -0.11 -1.19 -2.28
N GLY A 94 -0.29 -1.41 -1.01
CA GLY A 94 -0.75 -0.38 -0.08
C GLY A 94 -1.38 -0.95 1.19
N LYS A 95 -1.69 -0.07 2.12
CA LYS A 95 -2.43 -0.37 3.34
C LYS A 95 -3.15 0.85 3.89
N ALA A 96 -4.13 0.64 4.76
CA ALA A 96 -4.75 1.70 5.54
C ALA A 96 -3.86 2.10 6.72
N ILE A 97 -3.62 3.39 6.91
CA ILE A 97 -2.91 3.93 8.07
C ILE A 97 -3.85 4.77 8.91
N LEU A 98 -3.87 4.50 10.21
CA LEU A 98 -4.54 5.35 11.18
C LEU A 98 -3.69 6.61 11.42
N THR A 99 -4.24 7.75 11.09
CA THR A 99 -3.60 9.06 11.27
C THR A 99 -4.01 9.75 12.57
N ASP A 100 -4.92 9.15 13.34
CA ASP A 100 -5.43 9.66 14.64
C ASP A 100 -5.91 11.12 14.60
N GLY A 101 -6.48 11.56 13.47
CA GLY A 101 -6.98 12.91 13.31
C GLY A 101 -5.88 13.98 13.39
N PHE A 102 -4.67 13.68 12.96
CA PHE A 102 -3.63 14.70 12.78
C PHE A 102 -4.12 15.78 11.82
N GLU A 103 -3.79 17.03 12.14
CA GLU A 103 -4.26 18.19 11.38
C GLU A 103 -3.64 18.28 9.99
N HIS A 104 -2.39 17.86 9.86
CA HIS A 104 -1.64 17.92 8.62
C HIS A 104 -0.90 16.62 8.34
N LEU A 105 -0.99 16.16 7.10
CA LEU A 105 -0.21 15.04 6.59
C LEU A 105 0.74 15.55 5.51
N GLU A 106 2.01 15.23 5.67
CA GLU A 106 3.05 15.44 4.66
C GLU A 106 3.52 14.08 4.13
N LEU A 107 3.67 13.97 2.84
CA LEU A 107 4.14 12.77 2.16
C LEU A 107 5.51 13.04 1.57
N GLY A 108 6.46 12.14 1.79
CA GLY A 108 7.67 12.03 0.99
C GLY A 108 7.49 10.86 0.03
N VAL A 109 7.55 11.09 -1.26
CA VAL A 109 7.48 10.05 -2.28
C VAL A 109 8.83 9.98 -2.97
N ASN A 110 9.50 8.86 -2.80
CA ASN A 110 10.79 8.57 -3.42
C ASN A 110 10.64 7.42 -4.41
N THR A 111 11.06 7.62 -5.65
CA THR A 111 11.02 6.62 -6.71
C THR A 111 12.43 6.30 -7.19
N GLU A 112 12.72 5.04 -7.48
CA GLU A 112 14.02 4.57 -7.92
C GLU A 112 13.90 3.51 -9.03
N ASN A 113 15.01 3.31 -9.76
CA ASN A 113 15.16 2.30 -10.81
C ASN A 113 14.17 2.50 -11.97
N ASP A 114 14.13 3.72 -12.51
CA ASP A 114 13.28 4.09 -13.65
C ASP A 114 11.80 3.75 -13.38
N ALA A 115 11.29 4.19 -12.23
CA ALA A 115 9.96 3.85 -11.77
C ALA A 115 8.88 4.23 -12.79
N ASN A 116 8.08 3.25 -13.17
CA ASN A 116 6.91 3.39 -14.03
C ASN A 116 5.72 2.73 -13.34
N LEU A 117 4.98 3.53 -12.60
CA LEU A 117 3.89 3.10 -11.76
C LEU A 117 2.88 4.24 -11.57
N THR A 118 1.71 3.96 -11.01
CA THR A 118 0.74 4.96 -10.60
C THR A 118 0.36 4.76 -9.15
N ILE A 119 0.43 5.82 -8.36
CA ILE A 119 0.03 5.84 -6.95
C ILE A 119 -1.21 6.72 -6.84
N LYS A 120 -2.31 6.19 -6.29
CA LYS A 120 -3.50 6.95 -5.92
C LYS A 120 -3.54 7.17 -4.42
N PHE A 121 -4.17 8.28 -4.00
CA PHE A 121 -4.23 8.69 -2.61
C PHE A 121 -5.67 8.71 -2.13
N GLN A 122 -5.92 8.08 -0.98
CA GLN A 122 -7.27 7.85 -0.46
C GLN A 122 -7.33 8.21 1.03
N VAL A 123 -8.48 8.69 1.46
CA VAL A 123 -8.75 9.06 2.85
C VAL A 123 -10.09 8.55 3.33
N SER A 124 -10.23 8.40 4.66
CA SER A 124 -11.50 8.12 5.29
C SER A 124 -11.60 8.78 6.66
N TYR A 125 -12.82 9.12 7.04
CA TYR A 125 -13.16 9.69 8.35
C TYR A 125 -13.94 8.70 9.24
N GLN A 126 -14.23 7.50 8.75
CA GLN A 126 -14.98 6.50 9.51
C GLN A 126 -14.17 5.97 10.71
N ASP A 127 -14.86 5.42 11.72
CA ASP A 127 -14.22 4.94 12.94
C ASP A 127 -13.36 3.70 12.70
N ASP A 128 -13.85 2.74 11.96
CA ASP A 128 -13.12 1.52 11.61
C ASP A 128 -12.28 1.71 10.36
N ALA A 129 -11.19 0.94 10.23
CA ALA A 129 -10.33 0.99 9.05
C ALA A 129 -11.13 0.61 7.78
N PRO A 130 -11.20 1.50 6.77
CA PRO A 130 -11.89 1.18 5.53
C PRO A 130 -11.17 0.09 4.76
N ASP A 131 -11.90 -0.56 3.88
CA ASP A 131 -11.32 -1.31 2.78
C ASP A 131 -11.18 -0.40 1.56
N PHE A 132 -10.01 0.21 1.41
CA PHE A 132 -9.73 1.12 0.30
C PHE A 132 -9.69 0.44 -1.09
N ASN A 133 -9.66 -0.89 -1.14
CA ASN A 133 -9.69 -1.65 -2.38
C ASN A 133 -11.11 -2.11 -2.78
N ALA A 134 -12.07 -2.02 -1.87
CA ALA A 134 -13.45 -2.35 -2.13
C ALA A 134 -14.28 -1.12 -2.54
N VAL A 135 -15.40 -1.38 -3.20
CA VAL A 135 -16.34 -0.33 -3.59
C VAL A 135 -16.86 0.42 -2.35
N GLN A 136 -16.99 1.72 -2.47
CA GLN A 136 -17.58 2.57 -1.43
C GLN A 136 -19.02 2.14 -1.13
N SER A 137 -19.38 2.18 0.15
CA SER A 137 -20.72 1.86 0.64
C SER A 137 -21.01 2.64 1.93
N PRO A 138 -22.23 2.64 2.47
CA PRO A 138 -22.54 3.29 3.74
C PRO A 138 -21.68 2.79 4.93
N THR A 139 -21.14 1.58 4.85
CA THR A 139 -20.29 0.97 5.88
C THR A 139 -18.81 0.89 5.49
N ASN A 140 -18.46 1.35 4.30
CA ASN A 140 -17.08 1.42 3.79
C ASN A 140 -16.90 2.76 3.06
N GLN A 141 -16.76 3.83 3.86
CA GLN A 141 -16.68 5.21 3.36
C GLN A 141 -15.23 5.64 3.22
N TRP A 142 -14.83 5.93 2.03
CA TRP A 142 -13.54 6.53 1.70
C TRP A 142 -13.68 7.40 0.45
N ASP A 143 -12.70 8.22 0.17
CA ASP A 143 -12.68 9.07 -1.02
C ASP A 143 -11.24 9.28 -1.49
N TYR A 144 -11.07 9.66 -2.74
CA TYR A 144 -9.78 10.12 -3.22
C TYR A 144 -9.46 11.50 -2.65
N VAL A 145 -8.18 11.78 -2.46
CA VAL A 145 -7.70 13.06 -1.93
C VAL A 145 -6.59 13.61 -2.81
N ASP A 146 -6.71 14.88 -3.16
CA ASP A 146 -5.66 15.59 -3.84
C ASP A 146 -4.47 15.82 -2.92
N ILE A 147 -3.29 15.74 -3.50
CA ILE A 147 -2.05 16.13 -2.84
C ILE A 147 -1.44 17.33 -3.57
N VAL A 148 -0.75 18.18 -2.82
CA VAL A 148 -0.13 19.40 -3.36
C VAL A 148 1.38 19.30 -3.20
N ASP A 149 2.11 19.42 -4.28
CA ASP A 149 3.56 19.49 -4.26
C ASP A 149 4.01 20.71 -3.41
N THR A 150 4.94 20.47 -2.50
CA THR A 150 5.38 21.53 -1.57
C THR A 150 6.35 22.51 -2.24
N GLU A 151 6.98 22.15 -3.35
CA GLU A 151 7.93 22.96 -4.08
C GLU A 151 7.24 23.91 -5.06
N ASP A 152 6.53 23.38 -6.04
CA ASP A 152 5.94 24.15 -7.13
C ASP A 152 4.45 24.50 -6.93
N LYS A 153 3.82 23.96 -5.87
CA LYS A 153 2.40 24.12 -5.51
C LYS A 153 1.43 23.53 -6.53
N SER A 154 1.90 22.67 -7.43
CA SER A 154 1.02 21.93 -8.32
C SER A 154 0.17 20.93 -7.54
N SER A 155 -1.07 20.71 -7.98
CA SER A 155 -1.96 19.70 -7.42
C SER A 155 -1.89 18.43 -8.25
N VAL A 156 -1.82 17.30 -7.56
CA VAL A 156 -2.04 15.97 -8.14
C VAL A 156 -3.42 15.50 -7.70
N ASP A 157 -4.30 15.30 -8.66
CA ASP A 157 -5.62 14.73 -8.43
C ASP A 157 -5.49 13.29 -7.89
N GLY A 158 -6.09 13.02 -6.74
CA GLY A 158 -5.92 11.76 -6.02
C GLY A 158 -6.49 10.55 -6.76
N ASP A 159 -7.52 10.73 -7.59
CA ASP A 159 -8.09 9.67 -8.41
C ASP A 159 -7.28 9.41 -9.68
N THR A 160 -6.74 10.45 -10.31
CA THR A 160 -5.79 10.29 -11.42
C THR A 160 -4.48 9.68 -10.91
N GLY A 161 -4.00 10.16 -9.78
CA GLY A 161 -2.79 9.69 -9.12
C GLY A 161 -1.49 10.29 -9.63
N LEU A 162 -0.42 10.03 -8.89
CA LEU A 162 0.95 10.39 -9.24
C LEU A 162 1.55 9.29 -10.11
N SER A 163 2.02 9.65 -11.30
CA SER A 163 2.63 8.72 -12.25
C SER A 163 4.04 9.20 -12.62
N PRO A 164 5.07 8.85 -11.83
CA PRO A 164 6.45 9.04 -12.26
C PRO A 164 6.72 8.11 -13.45
N ALA A 165 7.11 8.69 -14.57
CA ALA A 165 7.34 7.95 -15.81
C ALA A 165 8.85 7.89 -16.11
N GLY A 166 9.50 6.79 -15.69
CA GLY A 166 10.88 6.50 -16.05
C GLY A 166 11.92 7.48 -15.48
N SER A 167 11.66 8.03 -14.30
CA SER A 167 12.64 8.88 -13.59
C SER A 167 12.73 8.51 -12.11
N ASP A 168 13.93 8.61 -11.58
CA ASP A 168 14.15 8.59 -10.14
C ASP A 168 13.85 9.99 -9.61
N ASP A 169 12.95 10.09 -8.63
CA ASP A 169 12.47 11.36 -8.12
C ASP A 169 12.23 11.28 -6.62
N ASN A 170 12.44 12.39 -5.94
CA ASN A 170 12.17 12.52 -4.51
C ASN A 170 11.36 13.81 -4.28
N ARG A 171 10.06 13.65 -4.10
CA ARG A 171 9.11 14.76 -4.00
C ARG A 171 8.40 14.77 -2.66
N HIS A 172 8.06 15.97 -2.22
CA HIS A 172 7.29 16.18 -1.00
C HIS A 172 5.93 16.80 -1.32
N PHE A 173 4.89 16.24 -0.69
CA PHE A 173 3.52 16.67 -0.89
C PHE A 173 2.83 16.94 0.44
N ALA A 174 1.90 17.89 0.43
CA ALA A 174 0.91 18.06 1.48
C ALA A 174 -0.41 17.40 1.04
N VAL A 175 -1.09 16.72 1.97
CA VAL A 175 -2.44 16.20 1.70
C VAL A 175 -3.44 17.35 1.83
N ASN A 176 -4.29 17.52 0.83
CA ASN A 176 -5.25 18.63 0.73
C ASN A 176 -6.55 18.39 1.53
N LYS A 177 -6.47 17.71 2.67
CA LYS A 177 -7.60 17.55 3.61
C LYS A 177 -7.07 17.44 5.05
N ASP A 178 -7.74 18.13 5.95
CA ASP A 178 -7.41 18.13 7.38
C ASP A 178 -8.21 17.06 8.13
N ASN A 179 -7.68 16.62 9.28
CA ASN A 179 -8.36 15.73 10.23
C ASN A 179 -8.82 14.39 9.64
N VAL A 180 -8.13 13.88 8.64
CA VAL A 180 -8.41 12.52 8.14
C VAL A 180 -8.07 11.48 9.20
N ARG A 181 -8.94 10.49 9.38
CA ARG A 181 -8.70 9.41 10.33
C ARG A 181 -7.87 8.28 9.73
N TRP A 182 -8.13 7.95 8.47
CA TRP A 182 -7.41 6.93 7.73
C TRP A 182 -6.87 7.49 6.42
N PHE A 183 -5.68 7.09 6.09
CA PHE A 183 -5.02 7.44 4.85
C PHE A 183 -4.51 6.17 4.16
N SER A 184 -4.53 6.15 2.83
CA SER A 184 -3.90 5.13 2.02
C SER A 184 -3.24 5.75 0.80
N ALA A 185 -2.06 5.25 0.45
CA ALA A 185 -1.48 5.41 -0.86
C ALA A 185 -1.46 4.01 -1.52
N ILE A 186 -2.13 3.85 -2.64
CA ILE A 186 -2.25 2.56 -3.31
C ILE A 186 -1.60 2.58 -4.68
N ILE A 187 -0.76 1.60 -4.97
CA ILE A 187 -0.20 1.40 -6.30
C ILE A 187 -1.25 0.72 -7.17
N THR A 188 -1.78 1.43 -8.15
CA THR A 188 -2.83 0.92 -9.05
C THR A 188 -2.29 0.34 -10.34
N SER A 189 -1.14 0.82 -10.81
CA SER A 189 -0.38 0.20 -11.90
C SER A 189 1.10 0.14 -11.52
N TRP A 190 1.78 -0.89 -12.02
CA TRP A 190 3.23 -1.04 -11.82
C TRP A 190 3.83 -1.79 -13.00
N THR A 191 4.85 -1.22 -13.62
CA THR A 191 5.57 -1.84 -14.74
C THR A 191 7.05 -2.00 -14.39
N ALA A 192 7.65 -1.02 -13.73
CA ALA A 192 9.07 -1.03 -13.38
C ALA A 192 9.36 -0.15 -12.15
N GLY A 193 10.54 -0.31 -11.59
CA GLY A 193 11.08 0.50 -10.51
C GLY A 193 10.51 0.19 -9.13
N THR A 194 10.84 1.04 -8.18
CA THR A 194 10.38 0.95 -6.79
C THR A 194 9.89 2.30 -6.31
N VAL A 195 9.01 2.29 -5.32
CA VAL A 195 8.55 3.51 -4.66
C VAL A 195 8.58 3.33 -3.15
N GLU A 196 8.98 4.39 -2.47
CA GLU A 196 8.83 4.53 -1.03
C GLU A 196 7.92 5.73 -0.75
N VAL A 197 6.89 5.53 0.06
CA VAL A 197 6.05 6.63 0.56
C VAL A 197 6.23 6.72 2.07
N ASN A 198 6.74 7.83 2.53
CA ASN A 198 6.87 8.16 3.94
C ASN A 198 5.79 9.17 4.30
N ILE A 199 5.13 8.96 5.43
CA ILE A 199 4.10 9.86 5.93
C ILE A 199 4.59 10.50 7.21
N LYS A 200 4.51 11.81 7.26
CA LYS A 200 4.76 12.63 8.43
C LYS A 200 3.47 13.34 8.82
N SER A 201 3.06 13.16 10.04
CA SER A 201 1.87 13.80 10.57
C SER A 201 2.22 14.72 11.73
N ASN A 202 1.57 15.89 11.78
CA ASN A 202 1.76 16.88 12.83
C ASN A 202 0.43 17.16 13.52
N LYS A 203 0.45 17.21 14.85
CA LYS A 203 -0.66 17.63 15.68
C LYS A 203 -0.20 18.79 16.58
N SER A 204 -0.88 19.91 16.50
CA SER A 204 -0.68 21.00 17.45
C SER A 204 -1.59 20.79 18.67
N TYR A 205 -1.02 20.86 19.86
CA TYR A 205 -1.81 20.95 21.10
C TYR A 205 -1.95 22.42 21.48
N SER A 206 -3.18 22.88 21.56
CA SER A 206 -3.54 24.17 22.16
C SER A 206 -3.44 24.12 23.68
#